data_5b4a5d9dc4c0c47c1fdcb3f791f80ba6
#
_entry.id   5b4a5d9dc4c0c47c1fdcb3f791f80ba6
#
_cell.length_a   1.000
_cell.length_b   1.000
_cell.length_c   1.000
_cell.angle_alpha   90.00
_cell.angle_beta   90.00
_cell.angle_gamma   90.00
#
_symmetry.space_group_name_H-M   'P 1'
#
loop_
_entity.id
_entity.type
_entity.pdbx_description
1 polymer ?
#
loop_
_entity_poly.entity_id
_entity_poly.type
_entity_poly.pdbx_seq_one_letter_code
_entity_poly.pdbx_strand_id
1 'polypeptide(L)'
;IATLLDGYRSAGINRLVALRGDLPSGSGAGARLVYANERVEFVRKHSGDHFHIEVAAYPEIHPQAESYESDVRFLRGKFDAGADSAITQYFYNVESYFYFLDRCADAGIDKPIYAGVMPITNFSETTAKAFAHLEWTLSLNSAKRSLKMAHLVSTFTQ
;
A
#
# COMPACT_ATOMS: atom_id res chain seq x y z
N ILE A 1 14.58 -11.91 11.73
CA ILE A 1 14.32 -11.52 10.32
C ILE A 1 15.36 -12.19 9.41
N ALA A 2 16.68 -12.08 9.67
CA ALA A 2 17.73 -12.68 8.83
C ALA A 2 17.49 -14.17 8.57
N THR A 3 17.36 -14.98 9.63
CA THR A 3 17.07 -16.42 9.52
C THR A 3 15.82 -16.74 8.68
N LEU A 4 14.80 -15.88 8.76
CA LEU A 4 13.57 -16.03 7.97
C LEU A 4 13.85 -15.79 6.48
N LEU A 5 14.63 -14.76 6.15
CA LEU A 5 15.02 -14.46 4.77
C LEU A 5 15.88 -15.58 4.16
N ASP A 6 16.78 -16.16 4.96
CA ASP A 6 17.59 -17.31 4.52
C ASP A 6 16.71 -18.54 4.26
N GLY A 7 15.70 -18.76 5.10
CA GLY A 7 14.69 -19.80 4.90
C GLY A 7 13.88 -19.59 3.63
N TYR A 8 13.44 -18.37 3.35
CA TYR A 8 12.72 -18.03 2.13
C TYR A 8 13.57 -18.25 0.88
N ARG A 9 14.84 -17.81 0.93
CA ARG A 9 15.79 -18.05 -0.16
C ARG A 9 15.97 -19.54 -0.42
N SER A 10 16.16 -20.34 0.64
CA SER A 10 16.33 -21.80 0.53
C SER A 10 15.09 -22.50 -0.02
N ALA A 11 13.89 -21.94 0.24
CA ALA A 11 12.62 -22.42 -0.30
C ALA A 11 12.33 -21.93 -1.73
N GLY A 12 13.24 -21.18 -2.36
CA GLY A 12 13.09 -20.68 -3.73
C GLY A 12 12.16 -19.46 -3.84
N ILE A 13 11.79 -18.83 -2.72
CA ILE A 13 11.00 -17.60 -2.74
C ILE A 13 11.89 -16.44 -3.17
N ASN A 14 11.41 -15.66 -4.14
CA ASN A 14 12.12 -14.52 -4.70
C ASN A 14 11.31 -13.21 -4.72
N ARG A 15 10.09 -13.20 -4.15
CA ARG A 15 9.26 -11.99 -4.03
C ARG A 15 8.78 -11.82 -2.61
N LEU A 16 8.85 -10.59 -2.11
CA LEU A 16 8.44 -10.23 -0.75
C LEU A 16 7.59 -8.96 -0.80
N VAL A 17 6.58 -8.89 0.09
CA VAL A 17 5.88 -7.65 0.37
C VAL A 17 6.38 -7.12 1.71
N ALA A 18 7.10 -6.00 1.69
CA ALA A 18 7.62 -5.35 2.90
C ALA A 18 6.58 -4.39 3.47
N LEU A 19 5.81 -4.87 4.44
CA LEU A 19 4.79 -4.09 5.14
C LEU A 19 5.24 -3.72 6.55
N ARG A 20 4.77 -2.57 7.04
CA ARG A 20 4.77 -2.29 8.48
C ARG A 20 3.63 -3.10 9.10
N GLY A 21 3.93 -4.03 10.01
CA GLY A 21 2.90 -4.70 10.81
C GLY A 21 2.22 -3.71 11.76
N ASP A 22 0.95 -3.97 12.09
CA ASP A 22 0.28 -3.24 13.17
C ASP A 22 1.02 -3.49 14.49
N LEU A 23 1.25 -2.42 15.24
CA LEU A 23 1.81 -2.56 16.58
C LEU A 23 0.71 -3.13 17.48
N PRO A 24 0.94 -4.26 18.17
CA PRO A 24 -0.02 -4.75 19.16
C PRO A 24 -0.32 -3.67 20.18
N SER A 25 -1.58 -3.49 20.53
CA SER A 25 -2.00 -2.54 21.56
C SER A 25 -1.23 -2.82 22.86
N GLY A 26 -0.46 -1.85 23.34
CA GLY A 26 0.34 -1.99 24.57
C GLY A 26 1.79 -2.45 24.38
N SER A 27 2.27 -2.68 23.16
CA SER A 27 3.69 -2.96 22.90
C SER A 27 4.47 -1.66 22.92
N GLY A 28 5.28 -1.47 23.96
CA GLY A 28 6.27 -0.39 23.99
C GLY A 28 7.24 -0.48 22.79
N ALA A 29 7.95 0.60 22.52
CA ALA A 29 8.83 0.84 21.36
C ALA A 29 10.03 -0.13 21.20
N GLY A 30 9.81 -1.45 21.33
CA GLY A 30 10.84 -2.47 21.23
C GLY A 30 11.01 -3.08 19.84
N ALA A 31 10.21 -2.72 18.84
CA ALA A 31 10.37 -3.25 17.48
C ALA A 31 11.51 -2.51 16.77
N ARG A 32 12.57 -3.22 16.50
CA ARG A 32 13.85 -2.70 15.96
C ARG A 32 13.80 -2.21 14.52
N LEU A 33 12.68 -2.43 13.78
CA LEU A 33 12.43 -1.93 12.43
C LEU A 33 10.99 -1.42 12.38
N VAL A 34 10.81 -0.14 12.69
CA VAL A 34 9.48 0.48 12.84
C VAL A 34 8.89 0.86 11.48
N TYR A 35 9.70 1.30 10.54
CA TYR A 35 9.25 1.80 9.24
C TYR A 35 9.51 0.83 8.09
N ALA A 36 8.70 0.92 7.04
CA ALA A 36 8.81 0.03 5.89
C ALA A 36 10.12 0.21 5.12
N ASN A 37 10.64 1.44 4.99
CA ASN A 37 11.94 1.71 4.37
C ASN A 37 13.10 1.01 5.11
N GLU A 38 13.11 1.02 6.45
CA GLU A 38 14.14 0.32 7.23
C GLU A 38 14.14 -1.19 6.97
N ARG A 39 12.95 -1.77 6.74
CA ARG A 39 12.82 -3.19 6.39
C ARG A 39 13.35 -3.47 4.98
N VAL A 40 13.06 -2.59 4.02
CA VAL A 40 13.60 -2.69 2.67
C VAL A 40 15.11 -2.62 2.68
N GLU A 41 15.70 -1.63 3.37
CA GLU A 41 17.15 -1.49 3.54
C GLU A 41 17.76 -2.74 4.17
N PHE A 42 17.12 -3.27 5.22
CA PHE A 42 17.59 -4.49 5.87
C PHE A 42 17.61 -5.69 4.90
N VAL A 43 16.54 -5.89 4.13
CA VAL A 43 16.46 -6.98 3.15
C VAL A 43 17.52 -6.82 2.09
N ARG A 44 17.72 -5.62 1.56
CA ARG A 44 18.78 -5.33 0.57
C ARG A 44 20.16 -5.59 1.14
N LYS A 45 20.44 -5.10 2.34
CA LYS A 45 21.72 -5.32 3.00
C LYS A 45 22.02 -6.80 3.26
N HIS A 46 21.00 -7.59 3.65
CA HIS A 46 21.15 -9.00 3.98
C HIS A 46 21.20 -9.90 2.73
N SER A 47 20.37 -9.60 1.73
CA SER A 47 20.08 -10.53 0.63
C SER A 47 20.47 -9.99 -0.75
N GLY A 48 20.98 -8.76 -0.85
CA GLY A 48 21.26 -8.12 -2.13
C GLY A 48 20.00 -8.05 -2.99
N ASP A 49 20.14 -8.38 -4.27
CA ASP A 49 19.06 -8.32 -5.27
C ASP A 49 18.29 -9.64 -5.42
N HIS A 50 18.46 -10.58 -4.47
CA HIS A 50 17.76 -11.87 -4.55
C HIS A 50 16.24 -11.71 -4.54
N PHE A 51 15.69 -10.82 -3.72
CA PHE A 51 14.26 -10.63 -3.60
C PHE A 51 13.78 -9.44 -4.43
N HIS A 52 12.71 -9.62 -5.20
CA HIS A 52 11.87 -8.52 -5.65
C HIS A 52 11.03 -8.02 -4.47
N ILE A 53 11.19 -6.76 -4.09
CA ILE A 53 10.56 -6.19 -2.90
C ILE A 53 9.43 -5.26 -3.32
N GLU A 54 8.21 -5.60 -2.90
CA GLU A 54 7.02 -4.76 -3.06
C GLU A 54 6.71 -4.03 -1.76
N VAL A 55 6.24 -2.79 -1.87
CA VAL A 55 5.84 -1.96 -0.73
C VAL A 55 4.41 -1.47 -0.88
N ALA A 56 3.77 -1.11 0.24
CA ALA A 56 2.43 -0.54 0.18
C ALA A 56 2.46 0.94 -0.25
N ALA A 57 1.45 1.31 -1.06
CA ALA A 57 1.12 2.67 -1.47
C ALA A 57 -0.35 3.00 -1.17
N TYR A 58 -0.71 4.27 -1.08
CA TYR A 58 -2.03 4.71 -0.63
C TYR A 58 -2.60 5.80 -1.55
N PRO A 59 -3.44 5.45 -2.55
CA PRO A 59 -4.05 6.43 -3.44
C PRO A 59 -4.95 7.46 -2.75
N GLU A 60 -5.55 7.08 -1.63
CA GLU A 60 -6.47 7.91 -0.83
C GLU A 60 -5.82 8.39 0.47
N ILE A 61 -4.49 8.55 0.49
CA ILE A 61 -3.63 8.94 1.63
C ILE A 61 -3.59 7.89 2.77
N HIS A 62 -2.40 7.69 3.31
CA HIS A 62 -2.23 6.86 4.51
C HIS A 62 -2.84 7.56 5.74
N PRO A 63 -3.63 6.86 6.60
CA PRO A 63 -4.28 7.47 7.76
C PRO A 63 -3.35 8.21 8.74
N GLN A 64 -2.08 7.87 8.77
CA GLN A 64 -1.06 8.50 9.62
C GLN A 64 -0.19 9.52 8.88
N ALA A 65 -0.45 9.79 7.59
CA ALA A 65 0.28 10.81 6.86
C ALA A 65 -0.24 12.21 7.23
N GLU A 66 0.66 13.17 7.39
CA GLU A 66 0.31 14.55 7.70
C GLU A 66 -0.31 15.28 6.50
N SER A 67 0.10 14.91 5.30
CA SER A 67 -0.40 15.42 4.03
C SER A 67 -0.20 14.43 2.91
N TYR A 68 -0.87 14.66 1.78
CA TYR A 68 -0.75 13.86 0.58
C TYR A 68 0.70 13.85 0.04
N GLU A 69 1.34 15.01 0.04
CA GLU A 69 2.73 15.17 -0.39
C GLU A 69 3.70 14.45 0.54
N SER A 70 3.41 14.41 1.84
CA SER A 70 4.22 13.65 2.79
C SER A 70 4.12 12.15 2.53
N ASP A 71 2.94 11.63 2.18
CA ASP A 71 2.74 10.22 1.87
C ASP A 71 3.48 9.80 0.59
N VAL A 72 3.39 10.61 -0.48
CA VAL A 72 4.16 10.40 -1.71
C VAL A 72 5.67 10.44 -1.43
N ARG A 73 6.13 11.37 -0.60
CA ARG A 73 7.55 11.45 -0.20
C ARG A 73 7.99 10.21 0.59
N PHE A 74 7.16 9.68 1.47
CA PHE A 74 7.44 8.42 2.17
C PHE A 74 7.49 7.22 1.22
N LEU A 75 6.62 7.19 0.21
CA LEU A 75 6.67 6.16 -0.82
C LEU A 75 7.98 6.24 -1.60
N ARG A 76 8.40 7.45 -2.01
CA ARG A 76 9.70 7.65 -2.66
C ARG A 76 10.84 7.13 -1.79
N GLY A 77 10.84 7.44 -0.49
CA GLY A 77 11.85 6.93 0.44
C GLY A 77 11.92 5.40 0.51
N LYS A 78 10.80 4.69 0.29
CA LYS A 78 10.81 3.22 0.19
C LYS A 78 11.50 2.74 -1.10
N PHE A 79 11.29 3.44 -2.22
CA PHE A 79 11.99 3.14 -3.47
C PHE A 79 13.48 3.48 -3.40
N ASP A 80 13.83 4.61 -2.80
CA ASP A 80 15.23 5.01 -2.55
C ASP A 80 15.94 3.99 -1.65
N ALA A 81 15.23 3.37 -0.71
CA ALA A 81 15.71 2.27 0.14
C ALA A 81 15.91 0.94 -0.63
N GLY A 82 15.44 0.86 -1.87
CA GLY A 82 15.65 -0.29 -2.75
C GLY A 82 14.40 -1.14 -3.05
N ALA A 83 13.18 -0.66 -2.82
CA ALA A 83 11.98 -1.34 -3.30
C ALA A 83 11.93 -1.37 -4.83
N ASP A 84 11.39 -2.44 -5.40
CA ASP A 84 11.30 -2.63 -6.85
C ASP A 84 9.95 -2.17 -7.41
N SER A 85 8.89 -2.32 -6.63
CA SER A 85 7.53 -1.97 -7.02
C SER A 85 6.68 -1.62 -5.81
N ALA A 86 5.52 -1.04 -6.05
CA ALA A 86 4.50 -0.85 -5.02
C ALA A 86 3.19 -1.50 -5.43
N ILE A 87 2.42 -1.93 -4.44
CA ILE A 87 1.02 -2.32 -4.59
C ILE A 87 0.16 -1.36 -3.77
N THR A 88 -0.89 -0.83 -4.36
CA THR A 88 -1.74 0.11 -3.62
C THR A 88 -2.66 -0.61 -2.65
N GLN A 89 -3.04 0.07 -1.57
CA GLN A 89 -4.24 -0.29 -0.84
C GLN A 89 -5.42 -0.27 -1.83
N TYR A 90 -6.44 -1.11 -1.60
CA TYR A 90 -7.65 -1.06 -2.41
C TYR A 90 -8.29 0.33 -2.32
N PHE A 91 -8.89 0.76 -3.40
CA PHE A 91 -9.55 2.05 -3.52
C PHE A 91 -10.84 1.87 -4.30
N TYR A 92 -11.78 2.78 -4.09
CA TYR A 92 -13.07 2.77 -4.78
C TYR A 92 -13.23 3.94 -5.75
N ASN A 93 -12.34 4.93 -5.66
CA ASN A 93 -12.32 6.05 -6.59
C ASN A 93 -11.12 5.93 -7.54
N VAL A 94 -11.41 5.57 -8.78
CA VAL A 94 -10.39 5.43 -9.85
C VAL A 94 -9.67 6.74 -10.12
N GLU A 95 -10.35 7.89 -10.01
CA GLU A 95 -9.73 9.21 -10.20
C GLU A 95 -8.65 9.48 -9.13
N SER A 96 -8.83 9.00 -7.90
CA SER A 96 -7.82 9.09 -6.85
C SER A 96 -6.56 8.30 -7.21
N TYR A 97 -6.72 7.15 -7.87
CA TYR A 97 -5.57 6.36 -8.31
C TYR A 97 -4.78 7.08 -9.41
N PHE A 98 -5.45 7.62 -10.42
CA PHE A 98 -4.75 8.36 -11.48
C PHE A 98 -4.09 9.63 -10.94
N TYR A 99 -4.78 10.38 -10.11
CA TYR A 99 -4.19 11.54 -9.43
C TYR A 99 -2.95 11.16 -8.62
N PHE A 100 -3.00 10.03 -7.92
CA PHE A 100 -1.87 9.49 -7.17
C PHE A 100 -0.68 9.18 -8.09
N LEU A 101 -0.92 8.53 -9.24
CA LEU A 101 0.15 8.24 -10.20
C LEU A 101 0.81 9.51 -10.73
N ASP A 102 0.00 10.55 -11.04
CA ASP A 102 0.52 11.84 -11.48
C ASP A 102 1.42 12.48 -10.40
N ARG A 103 0.98 12.44 -9.13
CA ARG A 103 1.80 12.96 -8.03
C ARG A 103 3.07 12.14 -7.80
N CYS A 104 3.03 10.85 -8.00
CA CYS A 104 4.21 9.99 -7.95
C CYS A 104 5.20 10.35 -9.07
N ALA A 105 4.71 10.55 -10.29
CA ALA A 105 5.54 10.95 -11.43
C ALA A 105 6.19 12.33 -11.19
N ASP A 106 5.42 13.31 -10.71
CA ASP A 106 5.95 14.64 -10.35
C ASP A 106 7.02 14.58 -9.25
N ALA A 107 6.90 13.61 -8.33
CA ALA A 107 7.90 13.33 -7.31
C ALA A 107 9.11 12.54 -7.82
N GLY A 108 9.16 12.20 -9.13
CA GLY A 108 10.24 11.45 -9.75
C GLY A 108 10.23 9.95 -9.41
N ILE A 109 9.07 9.39 -9.11
CA ILE A 109 8.89 7.94 -8.94
C ILE A 109 8.60 7.34 -10.30
N ASP A 110 9.52 6.54 -10.82
CA ASP A 110 9.45 5.83 -12.10
C ASP A 110 9.23 4.31 -11.96
N LYS A 111 9.14 3.84 -10.73
CA LYS A 111 8.96 2.42 -10.42
C LYS A 111 7.51 1.98 -10.64
N PRO A 112 7.27 0.69 -10.98
CA PRO A 112 5.93 0.16 -11.16
C PRO A 112 5.07 0.29 -9.90
N ILE A 113 3.83 0.78 -10.08
CA ILE A 113 2.83 0.86 -9.03
C ILE A 113 1.59 0.10 -9.50
N TYR A 114 1.31 -1.04 -8.86
CA TYR A 114 0.20 -1.91 -9.20
C TYR A 114 -1.06 -1.53 -8.40
N ALA A 115 -2.20 -1.50 -9.07
CA ALA A 115 -3.48 -1.25 -8.42
C ALA A 115 -3.90 -2.45 -7.56
N GLY A 116 -4.10 -2.23 -6.27
CA GLY A 116 -4.75 -3.19 -5.38
C GLY A 116 -6.27 -3.12 -5.57
N VAL A 117 -6.89 -4.25 -5.93
CA VAL A 117 -8.34 -4.32 -6.17
C VAL A 117 -8.95 -5.32 -5.19
N MET A 118 -10.04 -4.90 -4.54
CA MET A 118 -10.84 -5.77 -3.68
C MET A 118 -12.24 -5.89 -4.26
N PRO A 119 -12.68 -7.10 -4.70
CA PRO A 119 -14.03 -7.29 -5.22
C PRO A 119 -15.08 -7.09 -4.12
N ILE A 120 -16.17 -6.41 -4.45
CA ILE A 120 -17.31 -6.22 -3.55
C ILE A 120 -18.20 -7.46 -3.66
N THR A 121 -18.06 -8.41 -2.75
CA THR A 121 -18.88 -9.64 -2.69
C THR A 121 -20.08 -9.52 -1.76
N ASN A 122 -20.03 -8.62 -0.79
CA ASN A 122 -21.13 -8.33 0.14
C ASN A 122 -21.15 -6.83 0.44
N PHE A 123 -22.21 -6.15 0.03
CA PHE A 123 -22.31 -4.70 0.15
C PHE A 123 -22.26 -4.21 1.61
N SER A 124 -22.94 -4.89 2.54
CA SER A 124 -22.96 -4.49 3.97
C SER A 124 -21.60 -4.65 4.63
N GLU A 125 -20.87 -5.73 4.38
CA GLU A 125 -19.52 -5.91 4.92
C GLU A 125 -18.50 -4.96 4.27
N THR A 126 -18.63 -4.76 2.96
CA THR A 126 -17.75 -3.86 2.23
C THR A 126 -17.98 -2.42 2.64
N THR A 127 -19.23 -2.03 2.85
CA THR A 127 -19.57 -0.70 3.36
C THR A 127 -19.01 -0.51 4.78
N ALA A 128 -19.16 -1.49 5.66
CA ALA A 128 -18.61 -1.42 7.01
C ALA A 128 -17.06 -1.31 7.00
N LYS A 129 -16.39 -2.08 6.15
CA LYS A 129 -14.92 -2.02 5.97
C LYS A 129 -14.49 -0.70 5.31
N ALA A 130 -15.22 -0.22 4.31
CA ALA A 130 -14.98 1.07 3.69
C ALA A 130 -15.21 2.21 4.68
N PHE A 131 -16.26 2.17 5.50
CA PHE A 131 -16.48 3.16 6.55
C PHE A 131 -15.41 3.12 7.63
N ALA A 132 -14.95 1.97 8.05
CA ALA A 132 -13.84 1.85 8.99
C ALA A 132 -12.52 2.44 8.47
N HIS A 133 -12.29 2.41 7.14
CA HIS A 133 -11.18 3.10 6.48
C HIS A 133 -11.50 4.58 6.14
N LEU A 134 -12.77 4.92 5.97
CA LEU A 134 -13.26 6.20 5.48
C LEU A 134 -13.68 7.18 6.58
N GLU A 135 -13.52 6.84 7.86
CA GLU A 135 -13.81 7.79 8.95
C GLU A 135 -13.09 9.15 8.80
N TRP A 136 -12.18 9.26 7.82
CA TRP A 136 -11.40 10.47 7.55
C TRP A 136 -11.79 11.25 6.29
N THR A 137 -12.62 10.72 5.36
CA THR A 137 -12.79 11.36 4.03
C THR A 137 -14.24 11.56 3.56
N LEU A 138 -15.25 11.32 4.36
CA LEU A 138 -16.64 11.42 3.93
C LEU A 138 -17.20 12.84 3.93
N SER A 139 -17.06 13.53 2.78
CA SER A 139 -18.11 14.43 2.33
C SER A 139 -19.18 13.59 1.58
N LEU A 140 -20.45 13.96 1.70
CA LEU A 140 -21.61 13.31 1.05
C LEU A 140 -21.49 13.10 -0.47
N ASN A 141 -20.52 13.72 -1.13
CA ASN A 141 -20.21 13.55 -2.56
C ASN A 141 -19.40 12.27 -2.84
N SER A 142 -18.65 11.74 -1.89
CA SER A 142 -17.87 10.52 -2.03
C SER A 142 -18.78 9.27 -2.12
N ALA A 143 -19.86 9.23 -1.33
CA ALA A 143 -20.80 8.11 -1.35
C ALA A 143 -21.53 7.96 -2.72
N LYS A 144 -21.85 9.09 -3.38
CA LYS A 144 -22.45 9.08 -4.72
C LYS A 144 -21.49 8.61 -5.81
N ARG A 145 -20.18 8.84 -5.65
CA ARG A 145 -19.13 8.38 -6.58
C ARG A 145 -18.85 6.89 -6.42
N SER A 146 -18.87 6.37 -5.19
CA SER A 146 -18.71 4.94 -4.89
C SER A 146 -19.83 4.09 -5.50
N LEU A 147 -21.08 4.60 -5.54
CA LEU A 147 -22.19 3.97 -6.21
C LEU A 147 -21.99 3.86 -7.74
N LYS A 148 -21.31 4.84 -8.34
CA LYS A 148 -21.00 4.84 -9.77
C LYS A 148 -19.94 3.79 -10.14
N MET A 149 -18.99 3.53 -9.24
CA MET A 149 -17.98 2.46 -9.39
C MET A 149 -18.57 1.06 -9.22
N ALA A 150 -19.49 0.86 -8.28
CA ALA A 150 -20.19 -0.42 -8.12
C ALA A 150 -20.93 -0.80 -9.41
N HIS A 151 -21.47 0.18 -10.13
CA HIS A 151 -22.11 -0.02 -11.44
C HIS A 151 -21.11 -0.39 -12.55
N LEU A 152 -19.90 0.18 -12.53
CA LEU A 152 -18.83 -0.16 -13.48
C LEU A 152 -18.30 -1.58 -13.25
N VAL A 153 -18.11 -2.01 -12.01
CA VAL A 153 -17.63 -3.37 -11.68
C VAL A 153 -18.68 -4.42 -12.07
N SER A 154 -20.00 -4.13 -11.93
CA SER A 154 -21.06 -5.06 -12.33
C SER A 154 -21.14 -5.28 -13.85
N THR A 155 -20.64 -4.34 -14.65
CA THR A 155 -20.57 -4.46 -16.12
C THR A 155 -19.39 -5.31 -16.62
N PHE A 156 -18.40 -5.57 -15.78
CA PHE A 156 -17.24 -6.42 -16.11
C PHE A 156 -17.40 -7.88 -15.67
N THR A 157 -18.48 -8.23 -14.96
CA THR A 157 -18.77 -9.60 -14.47
C THR A 157 -19.90 -10.30 -15.25
N GLN A 158 -20.30 -9.77 -16.39
CA GLN A 158 -21.09 -10.46 -17.42
C GLN A 158 -20.21 -10.73 -18.63
#